data_e435b9df84ca4dd5a711473fb8589c83
#
_entry.id   e435b9df84ca4dd5a711473fb8589c83
#
_cell.length_a   1.000
_cell.length_b   1.000
_cell.length_c   1.000
_cell.angle_alpha   90.00
_cell.angle_beta   90.00
_cell.angle_gamma   90.00
#
_symmetry.space_group_name_H-M   'P 1'
#
loop_
_entity.id
_entity.type
_entity.pdbx_description
1 polymer ?
#
loop_
_entity_poly.entity_id
_entity_poly.type
_entity_poly.pdbx_seq_one_letter_code
_entity_poly.pdbx_strand_id
1 'polypeptide(L)'
;MLHTVAAYDRIGEENAFAVLARATKLAADGRDIINLGIGQPDFKTPDHIVEAAIKALRDGHHGYTPANGILPAREAVARRTLTMTGIEISPESVMIMPGGKPTMYAAITLFGEPGAEILYPDPGFPIYRSMIEFTGATPVPVPIREENGFAFSAEETLGLITDKTRLLILNSPANPTGGVTPKAEIDRLVLLGILFEQQSQAQRG
;
A
#
# COMPACT_ATOMS: atom_id res chain seq x y z
N MET A 1 -5.60 -13.98 32.94
CA MET A 1 -6.37 -13.36 31.83
C MET A 1 -5.33 -12.86 30.82
N LEU A 2 -5.45 -13.22 29.56
CA LEU A 2 -4.55 -12.71 28.51
C LEU A 2 -4.96 -11.27 28.17
N HIS A 3 -4.01 -10.36 28.21
CA HIS A 3 -4.21 -8.96 27.81
C HIS A 3 -3.47 -8.70 26.50
N THR A 4 -4.17 -8.14 25.51
CA THR A 4 -3.55 -7.59 24.29
C THR A 4 -2.89 -6.24 24.62
N VAL A 5 -1.89 -5.85 23.82
CA VAL A 5 -1.30 -4.51 23.96
C VAL A 5 -2.32 -3.45 23.50
N ALA A 6 -2.34 -2.30 24.18
CA ALA A 6 -3.30 -1.21 23.91
C ALA A 6 -3.28 -0.68 22.46
N ALA A 7 -2.21 -0.98 21.69
CA ALA A 7 -2.15 -0.65 20.28
C ALA A 7 -3.27 -1.30 19.46
N TYR A 8 -3.71 -2.50 19.84
CA TYR A 8 -4.80 -3.20 19.14
C TYR A 8 -6.17 -2.53 19.34
N ASP A 9 -6.35 -1.76 20.41
CA ASP A 9 -7.60 -1.02 20.65
C ASP A 9 -7.81 0.14 19.66
N ARG A 10 -6.73 0.52 18.94
CA ARG A 10 -6.74 1.59 17.93
C ARG A 10 -6.99 1.10 16.51
N ILE A 11 -6.99 -0.23 16.27
CA ILE A 11 -7.23 -0.79 14.94
C ILE A 11 -8.72 -0.78 14.63
N GLY A 12 -9.11 -0.16 13.51
CA GLY A 12 -10.46 -0.24 12.97
C GLY A 12 -10.74 -1.60 12.31
N GLU A 13 -12.01 -1.98 12.25
CA GLU A 13 -12.44 -3.18 11.53
C GLU A 13 -12.52 -2.94 10.02
N GLU A 14 -12.06 -3.89 9.22
CA GLU A 14 -12.28 -3.92 7.77
C GLU A 14 -13.67 -4.52 7.48
N ASN A 15 -14.68 -3.64 7.33
CA ASN A 15 -16.08 -4.04 7.18
C ASN A 15 -16.40 -4.78 5.87
N ALA A 16 -15.52 -4.79 4.87
CA ALA A 16 -15.78 -5.39 3.57
C ALA A 16 -16.14 -6.89 3.66
N PHE A 17 -15.47 -7.65 4.52
CA PHE A 17 -15.76 -9.07 4.72
C PHE A 17 -17.06 -9.30 5.49
N ALA A 18 -17.41 -8.44 6.45
CA ALA A 18 -18.69 -8.51 7.14
C ALA A 18 -19.86 -8.22 6.18
N VAL A 19 -19.69 -7.24 5.30
CA VAL A 19 -20.65 -6.93 4.23
C VAL A 19 -20.78 -8.10 3.25
N LEU A 20 -19.67 -8.73 2.83
CA LEU A 20 -19.69 -9.93 1.98
C LEU A 20 -20.45 -11.08 2.63
N ALA A 21 -20.17 -11.37 3.90
CA ALA A 21 -20.86 -12.43 4.64
C ALA A 21 -22.38 -12.18 4.71
N ARG A 22 -22.80 -10.93 4.93
CA ARG A 22 -24.22 -10.53 4.92
C ARG A 22 -24.83 -10.67 3.53
N ALA A 23 -24.14 -10.23 2.46
CA ALA A 23 -24.60 -10.37 1.08
C ALA A 23 -24.78 -11.85 0.70
N THR A 24 -23.80 -12.69 1.04
CA THR A 24 -23.87 -14.15 0.80
C THR A 24 -25.07 -14.79 1.50
N LYS A 25 -25.34 -14.41 2.77
CA LYS A 25 -26.51 -14.91 3.49
C LYS A 25 -27.81 -14.50 2.83
N LEU A 26 -27.96 -13.22 2.45
CA LEU A 26 -29.14 -12.72 1.78
C LEU A 26 -29.39 -13.39 0.42
N ALA A 27 -28.32 -13.67 -0.34
CA ALA A 27 -28.40 -14.44 -1.59
C ALA A 27 -28.86 -15.89 -1.36
N ALA A 28 -28.34 -16.54 -0.30
CA ALA A 28 -28.77 -17.88 0.10
C ALA A 28 -30.24 -17.92 0.54
N ASP A 29 -30.76 -16.83 1.11
CA ASP A 29 -32.17 -16.64 1.49
C ASP A 29 -33.07 -16.30 0.26
N GLY A 30 -32.53 -16.38 -0.97
CA GLY A 30 -33.25 -16.20 -2.25
C GLY A 30 -33.39 -14.75 -2.70
N ARG A 31 -32.67 -13.80 -2.10
CA ARG A 31 -32.66 -12.41 -2.58
C ARG A 31 -31.71 -12.25 -3.77
N ASP A 32 -32.15 -11.46 -4.75
CA ASP A 32 -31.27 -11.03 -5.85
C ASP A 32 -30.32 -9.95 -5.33
N ILE A 33 -29.02 -10.29 -5.20
CA ILE A 33 -27.98 -9.42 -4.64
C ILE A 33 -26.92 -9.13 -5.71
N ILE A 34 -26.80 -7.87 -6.09
CA ILE A 34 -25.65 -7.37 -6.86
C ILE A 34 -24.54 -7.02 -5.86
N ASN A 35 -23.48 -7.85 -5.82
CA ASN A 35 -22.39 -7.68 -4.88
C ASN A 35 -21.24 -6.87 -5.50
N LEU A 36 -21.06 -5.63 -5.04
CA LEU A 36 -19.94 -4.74 -5.41
C LEU A 36 -18.96 -4.54 -4.24
N GLY A 37 -19.04 -5.36 -3.19
CA GLY A 37 -18.31 -5.16 -1.94
C GLY A 37 -16.85 -5.57 -1.96
N ILE A 38 -16.44 -6.51 -2.83
CA ILE A 38 -15.05 -6.96 -2.95
C ILE A 38 -14.61 -6.86 -4.41
N GLY A 39 -13.52 -6.11 -4.61
CA GLY A 39 -12.89 -5.94 -5.92
C GLY A 39 -12.02 -7.13 -6.32
N GLN A 40 -12.62 -8.31 -6.48
CA GLN A 40 -11.91 -9.48 -6.99
C GLN A 40 -12.06 -9.53 -8.51
N PRO A 41 -10.95 -9.70 -9.29
CA PRO A 41 -11.03 -9.94 -10.72
C PRO A 41 -11.90 -11.16 -11.04
N ASP A 42 -12.73 -11.06 -12.07
CA ASP A 42 -13.61 -12.15 -12.54
C ASP A 42 -12.92 -13.09 -13.56
N PHE A 43 -11.71 -12.74 -14.01
CA PHE A 43 -10.86 -13.57 -14.85
C PHE A 43 -9.84 -14.36 -14.03
N LYS A 44 -9.48 -15.53 -14.54
CA LYS A 44 -8.52 -16.43 -13.89
C LYS A 44 -7.08 -15.96 -14.08
N THR A 45 -6.20 -16.47 -13.21
CA THR A 45 -4.74 -16.34 -13.43
C THR A 45 -4.38 -16.94 -14.80
N PRO A 46 -3.58 -16.25 -15.63
CA PRO A 46 -3.16 -16.75 -16.94
C PRO A 46 -2.49 -18.13 -16.85
N ASP A 47 -2.81 -19.04 -17.76
CA ASP A 47 -2.37 -20.44 -17.74
C ASP A 47 -0.85 -20.57 -17.64
N HIS A 48 -0.09 -19.73 -18.36
CA HIS A 48 1.39 -19.80 -18.31
C HIS A 48 1.96 -19.51 -16.92
N ILE A 49 1.27 -18.71 -16.07
CA ILE A 49 1.66 -18.45 -14.68
C ILE A 49 1.31 -19.65 -13.82
N VAL A 50 0.13 -20.22 -14.02
CA VAL A 50 -0.32 -21.43 -13.30
C VAL A 50 0.63 -22.59 -13.58
N GLU A 51 0.95 -22.85 -14.83
CA GLU A 51 1.85 -23.93 -15.24
C GLU A 51 3.28 -23.74 -14.73
N ALA A 52 3.77 -22.49 -14.70
CA ALA A 52 5.07 -22.18 -14.09
C ALA A 52 5.10 -22.52 -12.58
N ALA A 53 4.02 -22.21 -11.85
CA ALA A 53 3.91 -22.54 -10.43
C ALA A 53 3.84 -24.06 -10.21
N ILE A 54 3.05 -24.79 -11.01
CA ILE A 54 2.95 -26.26 -10.97
C ILE A 54 4.32 -26.87 -11.24
N LYS A 55 5.02 -26.40 -12.27
CA LYS A 55 6.36 -26.88 -12.61
C LYS A 55 7.32 -26.65 -11.44
N ALA A 56 7.35 -25.46 -10.84
CA ALA A 56 8.23 -25.15 -9.73
C ALA A 56 8.00 -26.10 -8.53
N LEU A 57 6.75 -26.40 -8.21
CA LEU A 57 6.42 -27.35 -7.16
C LEU A 57 6.92 -28.78 -7.49
N ARG A 58 6.72 -29.24 -8.72
CA ARG A 58 7.18 -30.57 -9.18
C ARG A 58 8.71 -30.68 -9.21
N ASP A 59 9.40 -29.56 -9.51
CA ASP A 59 10.86 -29.47 -9.50
C ASP A 59 11.45 -29.39 -8.08
N GLY A 60 10.60 -29.34 -7.03
CA GLY A 60 11.04 -29.33 -5.63
C GLY A 60 11.32 -27.94 -5.06
N HIS A 61 10.90 -26.87 -5.72
CA HIS A 61 11.07 -25.47 -5.24
C HIS A 61 10.04 -25.11 -4.16
N HIS A 62 10.04 -25.86 -3.05
CA HIS A 62 9.13 -25.66 -1.91
C HIS A 62 9.82 -25.74 -0.55
N GLY A 63 11.16 -25.62 -0.53
CA GLY A 63 11.97 -25.55 0.68
C GLY A 63 12.11 -24.12 1.23
N TYR A 64 13.00 -23.96 2.21
CA TYR A 64 13.35 -22.65 2.74
C TYR A 64 13.98 -21.74 1.70
N THR A 65 13.68 -20.45 1.80
CA THR A 65 14.23 -19.40 0.95
C THR A 65 14.90 -18.31 1.78
N PRO A 66 15.78 -17.48 1.20
CA PRO A 66 16.26 -16.26 1.85
C PRO A 66 15.12 -15.35 2.29
N ALA A 67 15.28 -14.63 3.39
CA ALA A 67 14.25 -13.76 3.97
C ALA A 67 13.75 -12.67 3.01
N ASN A 68 14.61 -12.17 2.12
CA ASN A 68 14.26 -11.19 1.11
C ASN A 68 13.74 -11.80 -0.21
N GLY A 69 13.57 -13.12 -0.27
CA GLY A 69 13.12 -13.85 -1.46
C GLY A 69 14.26 -14.40 -2.31
N ILE A 70 13.93 -15.34 -3.19
CA ILE A 70 14.90 -15.99 -4.08
C ILE A 70 15.48 -14.99 -5.08
N LEU A 71 16.76 -15.13 -5.39
CA LEU A 71 17.48 -14.22 -6.30
C LEU A 71 16.80 -14.08 -7.67
N PRO A 72 16.36 -15.16 -8.36
CA PRO A 72 15.69 -15.02 -9.65
C PRO A 72 14.43 -14.15 -9.63
N ALA A 73 13.66 -14.19 -8.54
CA ALA A 73 12.47 -13.34 -8.39
C ALA A 73 12.87 -11.88 -8.17
N ARG A 74 13.88 -11.60 -7.35
CA ARG A 74 14.40 -10.25 -7.10
C ARG A 74 15.01 -9.63 -8.37
N GLU A 75 15.76 -10.40 -9.15
CA GLU A 75 16.27 -10.00 -10.47
C GLU A 75 15.15 -9.71 -11.47
N ALA A 76 14.08 -10.51 -11.46
CA ALA A 76 12.93 -10.28 -12.34
C ALA A 76 12.23 -8.94 -12.01
N VAL A 77 12.10 -8.61 -10.72
CA VAL A 77 11.57 -7.31 -10.28
C VAL A 77 12.50 -6.18 -10.72
N ALA A 78 13.81 -6.30 -10.51
CA ALA A 78 14.78 -5.28 -10.91
C ALA A 78 14.74 -5.03 -12.44
N ARG A 79 14.72 -6.08 -13.26
CA ARG A 79 14.56 -5.96 -14.74
C ARG A 79 13.23 -5.29 -15.11
N ARG A 80 12.13 -5.66 -14.42
CA ARG A 80 10.83 -5.05 -14.69
C ARG A 80 10.81 -3.56 -14.35
N THR A 81 11.41 -3.18 -13.23
CA THR A 81 11.54 -1.78 -12.81
C THR A 81 12.30 -0.98 -13.86
N LEU A 82 13.47 -1.47 -14.30
CA LEU A 82 14.23 -0.83 -15.37
C LEU A 82 13.41 -0.66 -16.66
N THR A 83 12.69 -1.70 -17.07
CA THR A 83 11.87 -1.65 -18.31
C THR A 83 10.74 -0.64 -18.21
N MET A 84 10.09 -0.50 -17.03
CA MET A 84 8.94 0.37 -16.87
C MET A 84 9.31 1.82 -16.58
N THR A 85 10.40 2.05 -15.86
CA THR A 85 10.72 3.38 -15.32
C THR A 85 12.01 3.97 -15.86
N GLY A 86 12.86 3.15 -16.51
CA GLY A 86 14.22 3.53 -16.89
C GLY A 86 15.22 3.59 -15.71
N ILE A 87 14.77 3.26 -14.49
CA ILE A 87 15.60 3.30 -13.29
C ILE A 87 16.20 1.92 -13.03
N GLU A 88 17.51 1.86 -12.97
CA GLU A 88 18.24 0.65 -12.60
C GLU A 88 18.31 0.52 -11.08
N ILE A 89 17.86 -0.63 -10.55
CA ILE A 89 17.98 -0.99 -9.14
C ILE A 89 18.71 -2.31 -8.97
N SER A 90 19.48 -2.43 -7.88
CA SER A 90 20.09 -3.70 -7.52
C SER A 90 19.03 -4.71 -7.06
N PRO A 91 19.15 -6.01 -7.41
CA PRO A 91 18.34 -7.06 -6.79
C PRO A 91 18.43 -7.10 -5.25
N GLU A 92 19.51 -6.59 -4.67
CA GLU A 92 19.67 -6.48 -3.21
C GLU A 92 18.74 -5.41 -2.57
N SER A 93 18.24 -4.48 -3.37
CA SER A 93 17.24 -3.50 -2.95
C SER A 93 15.80 -4.01 -3.08
N VAL A 94 15.62 -5.28 -3.45
CA VAL A 94 14.31 -5.92 -3.65
C VAL A 94 14.02 -6.90 -2.54
N MET A 95 12.85 -6.79 -1.94
CA MET A 95 12.31 -7.76 -0.98
C MET A 95 10.97 -8.29 -1.50
N ILE A 96 10.82 -9.62 -1.53
CA ILE A 96 9.56 -10.28 -1.89
C ILE A 96 8.76 -10.52 -0.62
N MET A 97 7.56 -9.95 -0.56
CA MET A 97 6.66 -10.07 0.59
C MET A 97 5.42 -10.90 0.24
N PRO A 98 4.81 -11.60 1.21
CA PRO A 98 3.60 -12.40 0.98
C PRO A 98 2.33 -11.53 0.88
N GLY A 99 2.28 -10.69 -0.14
CA GLY A 99 1.17 -9.78 -0.42
C GLY A 99 1.44 -8.32 -0.03
N GLY A 100 0.54 -7.42 -0.43
CA GLY A 100 0.68 -5.98 -0.23
C GLY A 100 0.45 -5.52 1.22
N LYS A 101 -0.45 -6.17 1.98
CA LYS A 101 -0.75 -5.76 3.36
C LYS A 101 0.48 -5.85 4.29
N PRO A 102 1.26 -6.94 4.32
CA PRO A 102 2.52 -7.00 5.07
C PRO A 102 3.54 -5.95 4.65
N THR A 103 3.61 -5.61 3.36
CA THR A 103 4.50 -4.55 2.86
C THR A 103 4.11 -3.19 3.43
N MET A 104 2.82 -2.84 3.38
CA MET A 104 2.31 -1.59 3.95
C MET A 104 2.49 -1.54 5.47
N TYR A 105 2.23 -2.65 6.17
CA TYR A 105 2.49 -2.79 7.60
C TYR A 105 3.95 -2.47 7.93
N ALA A 106 4.89 -3.11 7.23
CA ALA A 106 6.32 -2.91 7.46
C ALA A 106 6.72 -1.45 7.18
N ALA A 107 6.29 -0.86 6.06
CA ALA A 107 6.60 0.52 5.71
C ALA A 107 6.06 1.52 6.75
N ILE A 108 4.80 1.37 7.15
CA ILE A 108 4.17 2.28 8.13
C ILE A 108 4.84 2.15 9.51
N THR A 109 5.17 0.92 9.95
CA THR A 109 5.81 0.71 11.26
C THR A 109 7.26 1.18 11.31
N LEU A 110 7.95 1.27 10.17
CA LEU A 110 9.31 1.83 10.11
C LEU A 110 9.34 3.34 10.41
N PHE A 111 8.27 4.07 10.09
CA PHE A 111 8.21 5.53 10.21
C PHE A 111 7.18 6.01 11.23
N GLY A 112 6.29 5.11 11.71
CA GLY A 112 5.22 5.45 12.63
C GLY A 112 5.64 5.32 14.09
N GLU A 113 5.52 6.43 14.83
CA GLU A 113 5.71 6.51 16.27
C GLU A 113 4.81 7.60 16.88
N PRO A 114 4.57 7.63 18.19
CA PRO A 114 3.85 8.73 18.82
C PRO A 114 4.50 10.09 18.55
N GLY A 115 3.72 11.04 18.04
CA GLY A 115 4.18 12.37 17.65
C GLY A 115 4.57 12.51 16.16
N ALA A 116 4.75 11.40 15.43
CA ALA A 116 4.91 11.43 13.98
C ALA A 116 3.57 11.61 13.27
N GLU A 117 3.61 12.17 12.06
CA GLU A 117 2.49 12.30 11.14
C GLU A 117 2.75 11.51 9.88
N ILE A 118 1.72 10.76 9.41
CA ILE A 118 1.79 10.01 8.17
C ILE A 118 0.61 10.42 7.29
N LEU A 119 0.93 10.93 6.10
CA LEU A 119 -0.04 11.32 5.10
C LEU A 119 -0.48 10.10 4.29
N TYR A 120 -1.79 9.98 4.07
CA TYR A 120 -2.38 8.86 3.31
C TYR A 120 -3.58 9.33 2.47
N PRO A 121 -3.89 8.69 1.31
CA PRO A 121 -5.03 9.08 0.48
C PRO A 121 -6.37 8.78 1.16
N ASP A 122 -7.32 9.73 1.08
CA ASP A 122 -8.70 9.57 1.54
C ASP A 122 -9.69 10.13 0.50
N PRO A 123 -10.55 9.27 -0.13
CA PRO A 123 -10.71 7.84 0.11
C PRO A 123 -9.48 7.02 -0.28
N GLY A 124 -9.18 5.98 0.50
CA GLY A 124 -8.02 5.12 0.31
C GLY A 124 -8.24 3.71 0.87
N PHE A 125 -7.19 2.88 0.78
CA PHE A 125 -7.27 1.53 1.31
C PHE A 125 -7.33 1.56 2.86
N PRO A 126 -8.33 0.91 3.49
CA PRO A 126 -8.61 1.06 4.93
C PRO A 126 -7.43 0.74 5.85
N ILE A 127 -6.51 -0.11 5.42
CA ILE A 127 -5.34 -0.49 6.23
C ILE A 127 -4.40 0.70 6.52
N TYR A 128 -4.37 1.73 5.67
CA TYR A 128 -3.48 2.86 5.87
C TYR A 128 -3.74 3.51 7.23
N ARG A 129 -4.96 3.99 7.44
CA ARG A 129 -5.35 4.64 8.68
C ARG A 129 -5.18 3.73 9.89
N SER A 130 -5.70 2.49 9.82
CA SER A 130 -5.62 1.53 10.93
C SER A 130 -4.19 1.25 11.35
N MET A 131 -3.26 1.10 10.39
CA MET A 131 -1.86 0.83 10.71
C MET A 131 -1.13 2.07 11.23
N ILE A 132 -1.45 3.27 10.74
CA ILE A 132 -0.90 4.51 11.28
C ILE A 132 -1.33 4.67 12.75
N GLU A 133 -2.62 4.52 13.04
CA GLU A 133 -3.17 4.59 14.40
C GLU A 133 -2.58 3.50 15.32
N PHE A 134 -2.31 2.29 14.78
CA PHE A 134 -1.65 1.21 15.53
C PHE A 134 -0.29 1.64 16.07
N THR A 135 0.52 2.33 15.26
CA THR A 135 1.86 2.80 15.69
C THR A 135 1.80 3.94 16.72
N GLY A 136 0.66 4.59 16.88
CA GLY A 136 0.49 5.80 17.69
C GLY A 136 0.81 7.10 16.94
N ALA A 137 1.17 7.02 15.66
CA ALA A 137 1.31 8.18 14.79
C ALA A 137 -0.07 8.80 14.46
N THR A 138 -0.05 10.06 14.07
CA THR A 138 -1.25 10.79 13.64
C THR A 138 -1.51 10.53 12.15
N PRO A 139 -2.67 9.95 11.78
CA PRO A 139 -3.06 9.82 10.38
C PRO A 139 -3.50 11.18 9.83
N VAL A 140 -2.88 11.62 8.75
CA VAL A 140 -3.21 12.87 8.05
C VAL A 140 -3.83 12.54 6.69
N PRO A 141 -5.16 12.67 6.52
CA PRO A 141 -5.82 12.35 5.27
C PRO A 141 -5.48 13.38 4.19
N VAL A 142 -5.05 12.91 3.03
CA VAL A 142 -4.91 13.69 1.80
C VAL A 142 -6.19 13.52 0.99
N PRO A 143 -6.99 14.58 0.79
CA PRO A 143 -8.27 14.44 0.09
C PRO A 143 -8.05 14.09 -1.38
N ILE A 144 -8.65 12.97 -1.82
CA ILE A 144 -8.68 12.53 -3.22
C ILE A 144 -10.07 12.81 -3.75
N ARG A 145 -10.21 13.87 -4.57
CA ARG A 145 -11.50 14.43 -4.96
C ARG A 145 -11.95 14.01 -6.35
N GLU A 146 -13.26 13.83 -6.53
CA GLU A 146 -13.88 13.48 -7.80
C GLU A 146 -13.63 14.55 -8.86
N GLU A 147 -13.73 15.83 -8.52
CA GLU A 147 -13.46 16.96 -9.43
C GLU A 147 -12.03 16.97 -10.00
N ASN A 148 -11.09 16.31 -9.33
CA ASN A 148 -9.71 16.12 -9.79
C ASN A 148 -9.46 14.71 -10.38
N GLY A 149 -10.53 13.99 -10.76
CA GLY A 149 -10.44 12.63 -11.26
C GLY A 149 -9.85 11.65 -10.24
N PHE A 150 -10.04 11.91 -8.95
CA PHE A 150 -9.46 11.16 -7.83
C PHE A 150 -7.93 11.05 -7.89
N ALA A 151 -7.28 12.09 -8.39
CA ALA A 151 -5.83 12.23 -8.38
C ALA A 151 -5.33 13.02 -7.17
N PHE A 152 -4.09 12.81 -6.77
CA PHE A 152 -3.41 13.68 -5.81
C PHE A 152 -3.22 15.08 -6.41
N SER A 153 -3.48 16.12 -5.60
CA SER A 153 -3.03 17.48 -5.84
C SER A 153 -1.72 17.71 -5.08
N ALA A 154 -0.66 18.08 -5.78
CA ALA A 154 0.61 18.39 -5.14
C ALA A 154 0.47 19.58 -4.20
N GLU A 155 -0.28 20.60 -4.59
CA GLU A 155 -0.50 21.81 -3.77
C GLU A 155 -1.21 21.46 -2.45
N GLU A 156 -2.34 20.75 -2.50
CA GLU A 156 -3.05 20.32 -1.30
C GLU A 156 -2.19 19.41 -0.42
N THR A 157 -1.49 18.44 -1.03
CA THR A 157 -0.64 17.50 -0.30
C THR A 157 0.50 18.20 0.42
N LEU A 158 1.17 19.14 -0.25
CA LEU A 158 2.27 19.90 0.33
C LEU A 158 1.82 20.81 1.46
N GLY A 159 0.61 21.36 1.37
CA GLY A 159 0.00 22.14 2.45
C GLY A 159 -0.27 21.36 3.75
N LEU A 160 -0.27 20.04 3.67
CA LEU A 160 -0.46 19.15 4.84
C LEU A 160 0.87 18.70 5.47
N ILE A 161 2.00 18.95 4.82
CA ILE A 161 3.32 18.53 5.34
C ILE A 161 3.75 19.47 6.46
N THR A 162 4.19 18.89 7.57
CA THR A 162 4.74 19.57 8.73
C THR A 162 6.12 19.01 9.08
N ASP A 163 6.78 19.59 10.09
CA ASP A 163 8.03 19.09 10.68
C ASP A 163 7.90 17.73 11.33
N LYS A 164 6.67 17.28 11.62
CA LYS A 164 6.33 15.96 12.18
C LYS A 164 6.08 14.90 11.10
N THR A 165 5.91 15.31 9.85
CA THR A 165 5.66 14.38 8.76
C THR A 165 6.85 13.45 8.55
N ARG A 166 6.59 12.13 8.52
CA ARG A 166 7.62 11.09 8.36
C ARG A 166 7.39 10.23 7.12
N LEU A 167 6.16 10.15 6.64
CA LEU A 167 5.81 9.32 5.49
C LEU A 167 4.65 9.94 4.73
N LEU A 168 4.72 9.89 3.40
CA LEU A 168 3.61 10.13 2.49
C LEU A 168 3.34 8.86 1.70
N ILE A 169 2.11 8.36 1.77
CA ILE A 169 1.66 7.19 1.00
C ILE A 169 0.98 7.67 -0.28
N LEU A 170 1.60 7.37 -1.42
CA LEU A 170 1.02 7.61 -2.75
C LEU A 170 0.50 6.30 -3.32
N ASN A 171 -0.76 6.28 -3.78
CA ASN A 171 -1.37 5.14 -4.43
C ASN A 171 -1.98 5.57 -5.78
N SER A 172 -1.31 5.20 -6.87
CA SER A 172 -1.75 5.54 -8.23
C SER A 172 -1.39 4.39 -9.19
N PRO A 173 -2.36 3.80 -9.90
CA PRO A 173 -3.81 4.04 -9.81
C PRO A 173 -4.36 3.81 -8.40
N ALA A 174 -5.29 4.66 -7.96
CA ALA A 174 -5.76 4.68 -6.58
C ALA A 174 -6.71 3.50 -6.27
N ASN A 175 -6.55 2.87 -5.12
CA ASN A 175 -7.53 1.96 -4.54
C ASN A 175 -8.32 2.73 -3.46
N PRO A 176 -9.67 2.86 -3.53
CA PRO A 176 -10.58 2.11 -4.41
C PRO A 176 -11.04 2.84 -5.68
N THR A 177 -10.64 4.09 -5.91
CA THR A 177 -11.29 4.97 -6.90
C THR A 177 -10.84 4.76 -8.35
N GLY A 178 -9.66 4.16 -8.57
CA GLY A 178 -9.07 3.98 -9.90
C GLY A 178 -8.44 5.25 -10.48
N GLY A 179 -8.44 6.36 -9.75
CA GLY A 179 -7.85 7.63 -10.20
C GLY A 179 -6.35 7.52 -10.46
N VAL A 180 -5.87 8.17 -11.51
CA VAL A 180 -4.45 8.17 -11.89
C VAL A 180 -3.87 9.55 -11.68
N THR A 181 -2.89 9.66 -10.80
CA THR A 181 -2.19 10.93 -10.57
C THR A 181 -1.25 11.24 -11.73
N PRO A 182 -1.39 12.41 -12.37
CA PRO A 182 -0.48 12.83 -13.45
C PRO A 182 0.98 12.88 -12.99
N LYS A 183 1.89 12.51 -13.89
CA LYS A 183 3.34 12.54 -13.60
C LYS A 183 3.80 13.91 -13.09
N ALA A 184 3.28 14.99 -13.64
CA ALA A 184 3.63 16.35 -13.23
C ALA A 184 3.32 16.62 -11.75
N GLU A 185 2.21 16.10 -11.22
CA GLU A 185 1.86 16.21 -9.80
C GLU A 185 2.82 15.38 -8.93
N ILE A 186 3.16 14.16 -9.38
CA ILE A 186 4.13 13.30 -8.67
C ILE A 186 5.51 13.97 -8.65
N ASP A 187 5.98 14.51 -9.78
CA ASP A 187 7.28 15.18 -9.87
C ASP A 187 7.36 16.40 -8.92
N ARG A 188 6.28 17.16 -8.79
CA ARG A 188 6.21 18.28 -7.83
C ARG A 188 6.33 17.82 -6.38
N LEU A 189 5.64 16.72 -6.02
CA LEU A 189 5.71 16.14 -4.68
C LEU A 189 7.12 15.63 -4.35
N VAL A 190 7.76 14.92 -5.29
CA VAL A 190 9.11 14.36 -5.10
C VAL A 190 10.16 15.47 -4.99
N LEU A 191 10.12 16.47 -5.89
CA LEU A 191 11.08 17.56 -5.91
C LEU A 191 11.07 18.36 -4.59
N LEU A 192 9.88 18.64 -4.08
CA LEU A 192 9.73 19.39 -2.84
C LEU A 192 10.00 18.56 -1.59
N GLY A 193 9.73 17.24 -1.62
CA GLY A 193 10.15 16.32 -0.57
C GLY A 193 11.67 16.31 -0.36
N ILE A 194 12.44 16.30 -1.45
CA ILE A 194 13.91 16.39 -1.40
C ILE A 194 14.39 17.72 -0.81
N LEU A 195 13.75 18.85 -1.17
CA LEU A 195 14.09 20.16 -0.64
C LEU A 195 13.80 20.26 0.87
N PHE A 196 12.73 19.63 1.35
CA PHE A 196 12.39 19.57 2.78
C PHE A 196 13.43 18.79 3.59
N GLU A 197 13.92 17.68 3.06
CA GLU A 197 14.96 16.87 3.70
C GLU A 197 16.28 17.64 3.80
N GLN A 198 16.69 18.37 2.76
CA GLN A 198 17.90 19.21 2.77
C GLN A 198 17.81 20.34 3.79
N GLN A 199 16.65 21.01 3.91
CA GLN A 199 16.45 22.07 4.90
C GLN A 199 16.45 21.53 6.34
N SER A 200 15.84 20.36 6.57
CA SER A 200 15.83 19.69 7.87
C SER A 200 17.23 19.25 8.33
N GLN A 201 18.07 18.82 7.40
CA GLN A 201 19.47 18.46 7.69
C GLN A 201 20.33 19.71 7.98
N ALA A 202 20.13 20.81 7.27
CA ALA A 202 20.83 22.06 7.49
C ALA A 202 20.51 22.73 8.84
N GLN A 203 19.35 22.44 9.43
CA GLN A 203 18.94 22.95 10.75
C GLN A 203 19.44 22.07 11.92
N ARG A 204 19.92 20.87 11.65
CA ARG A 204 20.43 19.92 12.66
C ARG A 204 21.97 19.90 12.77
N GLY A 205 22.67 20.59 11.91
CA GLY A 205 24.14 20.81 11.93
C GLY A 205 24.49 22.17 12.43
#